data_b76e825d5fa75472738dbf357d32fdbb
#
_entry.id   b76e825d5fa75472738dbf357d32fdbb
#
_cell.length_a   1.000
_cell.length_b   1.000
_cell.length_c   1.000
_cell.angle_alpha   90.00
_cell.angle_beta   90.00
_cell.angle_gamma   90.00
#
_symmetry.space_group_name_H-M   'P 1'
#
loop_
_entity.id
_entity.type
_entity.pdbx_description
1 polymer ?
#
loop_
_entity_poly.entity_id
_entity_poly.type
_entity_poly.pdbx_seq_one_letter_code
_entity_poly.pdbx_strand_id
1 'polypeptide(L)'
;IQDKGIPVVQLNTKGACHIEAMSIKNIIHEFNLNDLDLIIVENIGNLVCPAEFDIGEVVKVALLSIPEGDDKVVKYPLMFSKADALILTKYDMIKYFKFNEDEVKKWVKYGVVLTKMRE
;
A
#
# COMPACT_ATOMS: atom_id res chain seq x y z
N ILE A 1 -2.46 14.35 8.01
CA ILE A 1 -3.77 14.07 7.40
C ILE A 1 -4.87 14.74 8.23
N GLN A 2 -4.90 14.56 9.55
CA GLN A 2 -5.86 15.23 10.45
C GLN A 2 -5.90 16.75 10.25
N ASP A 3 -4.76 17.38 10.05
CA ASP A 3 -4.63 18.84 9.82
C ASP A 3 -5.36 19.32 8.54
N LYS A 4 -5.80 18.38 7.70
CA LYS A 4 -6.57 18.67 6.47
C LYS A 4 -8.07 18.45 6.62
N GLY A 5 -8.55 18.19 7.85
CA GLY A 5 -9.97 17.94 8.12
C GLY A 5 -10.48 16.59 7.59
N ILE A 6 -9.58 15.67 7.25
CA ILE A 6 -9.95 14.32 6.79
C ILE A 6 -10.13 13.42 8.03
N PRO A 7 -11.26 12.70 8.15
CA PRO A 7 -11.46 11.75 9.25
C PRO A 7 -10.36 10.68 9.24
N VAL A 8 -9.73 10.44 10.38
CA VAL A 8 -8.64 9.47 10.55
C VAL A 8 -8.81 8.71 11.85
N VAL A 9 -8.71 7.40 11.80
CA VAL A 9 -8.64 6.53 12.98
C VAL A 9 -7.35 5.73 12.92
N GLN A 10 -6.62 5.70 14.01
CA GLN A 10 -5.41 4.90 14.15
C GLN A 10 -5.72 3.58 14.82
N LEU A 11 -5.40 2.48 14.12
CA LEU A 11 -5.48 1.13 14.67
C LEU A 11 -4.20 0.78 15.44
N ASN A 12 -4.36 0.32 16.68
CA ASN A 12 -3.27 -0.30 17.42
C ASN A 12 -3.32 -1.82 17.20
N THR A 13 -2.37 -2.34 16.48
CA THR A 13 -2.28 -3.77 16.14
C THR A 13 -1.62 -4.61 17.23
N LYS A 14 -1.19 -4.00 18.34
CA LYS A 14 -0.55 -4.67 19.48
C LYS A 14 0.63 -5.57 19.08
N GLY A 15 1.39 -5.16 18.07
CA GLY A 15 2.56 -5.89 17.57
C GLY A 15 2.25 -6.93 16.48
N ALA A 16 1.02 -7.04 16.00
CA ALA A 16 0.70 -7.87 14.83
C ALA A 16 1.39 -7.34 13.57
N CYS A 17 1.71 -8.22 12.63
CA CYS A 17 2.42 -7.89 11.39
C CYS A 17 1.49 -7.45 10.25
N HIS A 18 0.17 -7.44 10.46
CA HIS A 18 -0.85 -7.00 9.50
C HIS A 18 -2.11 -6.52 10.24
N ILE A 19 -2.98 -5.83 9.53
CA ILE A 19 -4.31 -5.47 9.98
C ILE A 19 -5.26 -6.62 9.61
N GLU A 20 -6.10 -7.02 10.54
CA GLU A 20 -7.14 -8.03 10.33
C GLU A 20 -8.47 -7.38 9.94
N ALA A 21 -9.27 -8.05 9.10
CA ALA A 21 -10.60 -7.59 8.70
C ALA A 21 -11.50 -7.30 9.89
N MET A 22 -11.41 -8.10 10.97
CA MET A 22 -12.17 -7.90 12.20
C MET A 22 -11.81 -6.58 12.90
N SER A 23 -10.55 -6.17 12.85
CA SER A 23 -10.09 -4.89 13.41
C SER A 23 -10.75 -3.72 12.69
N ILE A 24 -10.83 -3.79 11.35
CA ILE A 24 -11.51 -2.78 10.53
C ILE A 24 -13.00 -2.75 10.84
N LYS A 25 -13.65 -3.93 10.90
CA LYS A 25 -15.07 -4.06 11.23
C LYS A 25 -15.41 -3.41 12.57
N ASN A 26 -14.52 -3.53 13.54
CA ASN A 26 -14.74 -3.00 14.90
C ASN A 26 -14.66 -1.47 14.97
N ILE A 27 -13.97 -0.81 14.03
CA ILE A 27 -13.77 0.64 14.05
C ILE A 27 -14.53 1.39 12.96
N ILE A 28 -15.03 0.69 11.93
CA ILE A 28 -15.63 1.34 10.76
C ILE A 28 -16.85 2.20 11.13
N HIS A 29 -17.52 1.88 12.24
CA HIS A 29 -18.65 2.67 12.76
C HIS A 29 -18.25 4.03 13.33
N GLU A 30 -16.95 4.29 13.56
CA GLU A 30 -16.46 5.62 13.95
C GLU A 30 -16.54 6.64 12.80
N PHE A 31 -16.76 6.14 11.57
CA PHE A 31 -16.96 6.97 10.40
C PHE A 31 -18.43 7.03 10.02
N ASN A 32 -18.92 8.21 9.64
CA ASN A 32 -20.21 8.31 8.94
C ASN A 32 -20.00 7.91 7.47
N LEU A 33 -20.26 6.66 7.15
CA LEU A 33 -20.03 6.10 5.82
C LEU A 33 -20.82 6.79 4.70
N ASN A 34 -21.92 7.44 5.02
CA ASN A 34 -22.72 8.17 4.04
C ASN A 34 -22.04 9.47 3.55
N ASP A 35 -21.06 9.97 4.30
CA ASP A 35 -20.34 11.20 4.00
C ASP A 35 -18.99 10.91 3.31
N LEU A 36 -18.67 9.63 3.04
CA LEU A 36 -17.39 9.22 2.49
C LEU A 36 -17.53 8.62 1.11
N ASP A 37 -16.73 9.12 0.18
CA ASP A 37 -16.59 8.55 -1.17
C ASP A 37 -15.52 7.44 -1.22
N LEU A 38 -14.53 7.50 -0.32
CA LEU A 38 -13.39 6.60 -0.31
C LEU A 38 -12.87 6.38 1.11
N ILE A 39 -12.55 5.13 1.42
CA ILE A 39 -11.83 4.74 2.64
C ILE A 39 -10.48 4.17 2.23
N ILE A 40 -9.41 4.73 2.80
CA ILE A 40 -8.05 4.25 2.60
C ILE A 40 -7.58 3.56 3.88
N VAL A 41 -7.14 2.32 3.76
CA VAL A 41 -6.52 1.56 4.85
C VAL A 41 -5.02 1.48 4.59
N GLU A 42 -4.23 2.13 5.44
CA GLU A 42 -2.78 1.95 5.45
C GLU A 42 -2.43 0.74 6.32
N ASN A 43 -1.97 -0.33 5.69
CA ASN A 43 -1.55 -1.54 6.38
C ASN A 43 -0.11 -1.40 6.92
N ILE A 44 0.30 -2.35 7.75
CA ILE A 44 1.66 -2.37 8.31
C ILE A 44 2.68 -2.55 7.19
N GLY A 45 3.80 -1.82 7.29
CA GLY A 45 4.85 -1.79 6.27
C GLY A 45 5.66 -3.06 6.21
N ASN A 46 5.09 -4.14 5.64
CA ASN A 46 5.82 -5.34 5.24
C ASN A 46 5.21 -5.94 3.96
N LEU A 47 5.97 -6.76 3.25
CA LEU A 47 5.59 -7.32 1.95
C LEU A 47 5.12 -8.77 2.03
N VAL A 48 4.93 -9.34 3.22
CA VAL A 48 4.56 -10.74 3.44
C VAL A 48 3.13 -10.83 3.98
N CYS A 49 2.95 -10.52 5.27
CA CYS A 49 1.67 -10.73 5.94
C CYS A 49 0.49 -10.00 5.29
N PRO A 50 0.58 -8.71 4.91
CA PRO A 50 -0.54 -8.04 4.24
C PRO A 50 -0.92 -8.62 2.88
N ALA A 51 -0.02 -9.41 2.26
CA ALA A 51 -0.33 -10.12 1.02
C ALA A 51 -1.14 -11.40 1.25
N GLU A 52 -1.00 -12.02 2.41
CA GLU A 52 -1.66 -13.29 2.73
C GLU A 52 -3.09 -13.09 3.24
N PHE A 53 -3.34 -11.99 3.95
CA PHE A 53 -4.60 -11.73 4.62
C PHE A 53 -5.44 -10.69 3.88
N ASP A 54 -6.66 -11.09 3.53
CA ASP A 54 -7.67 -10.23 2.92
C ASP A 54 -8.40 -9.45 4.03
N ILE A 55 -8.51 -8.15 3.86
CA ILE A 55 -9.22 -7.26 4.78
C ILE A 55 -10.54 -6.75 4.22
N GLY A 56 -10.96 -7.25 3.04
CA GLY A 56 -12.19 -6.85 2.35
C GLY A 56 -12.02 -5.61 1.47
N GLU A 57 -10.80 -5.27 1.09
CA GLU A 57 -10.53 -4.16 0.18
C GLU A 57 -11.01 -4.43 -1.24
N VAL A 58 -11.58 -3.42 -1.88
CA VAL A 58 -11.99 -3.46 -3.29
C VAL A 58 -10.79 -3.30 -4.22
N VAL A 59 -9.80 -2.53 -3.80
CA VAL A 59 -8.56 -2.27 -4.55
C VAL A 59 -7.38 -2.42 -3.59
N LYS A 60 -6.43 -3.26 -3.97
CA LYS A 60 -5.15 -3.43 -3.28
C LYS A 60 -4.05 -2.67 -3.99
N VAL A 61 -3.40 -1.76 -3.29
CA VAL A 61 -2.30 -0.97 -3.83
C VAL A 61 -1.02 -1.31 -3.09
N ALA A 62 -0.01 -1.76 -3.81
CA ALA A 62 1.34 -1.93 -3.27
C ALA A 62 2.16 -0.65 -3.42
N LEU A 63 3.04 -0.38 -2.46
CA LEU A 63 4.02 0.70 -2.53
C LEU A 63 5.42 0.11 -2.57
N LEU A 64 6.25 0.59 -3.49
CA LEU A 64 7.66 0.25 -3.58
C LEU A 64 8.46 1.53 -3.81
N SER A 65 9.45 1.80 -2.98
CA SER A 65 10.32 2.94 -3.21
C SER A 65 11.52 2.55 -4.09
N ILE A 66 11.98 3.47 -4.92
CA ILE A 66 13.16 3.23 -5.78
C ILE A 66 14.39 2.75 -4.98
N PRO A 67 14.73 3.35 -3.81
CA PRO A 67 15.86 2.87 -3.01
C PRO A 67 15.73 1.45 -2.44
N GLU A 68 14.52 0.90 -2.34
CA GLU A 68 14.33 -0.48 -1.87
C GLU A 68 14.75 -1.52 -2.91
N GLY A 69 14.76 -1.15 -4.19
CA GLY A 69 15.22 -2.00 -5.29
C GLY A 69 14.10 -2.79 -5.99
N ASP A 70 14.33 -3.06 -7.26
CA ASP A 70 13.42 -3.80 -8.14
C ASP A 70 13.37 -5.30 -7.85
N ASP A 71 14.36 -5.83 -7.14
CA ASP A 71 14.41 -7.22 -6.71
C ASP A 71 13.29 -7.63 -5.73
N LYS A 72 12.61 -6.65 -5.14
CA LYS A 72 11.48 -6.89 -4.22
C LYS A 72 10.32 -7.62 -4.89
N VAL A 73 10.06 -7.37 -6.17
CA VAL A 73 8.97 -8.05 -6.88
C VAL A 73 9.22 -9.55 -7.03
N VAL A 74 10.48 -9.94 -7.18
CA VAL A 74 10.88 -11.35 -7.26
C VAL A 74 10.95 -12.01 -5.88
N LYS A 75 11.39 -11.27 -4.87
CA LYS A 75 11.48 -11.75 -3.48
C LYS A 75 10.13 -11.93 -2.80
N TYR A 76 9.17 -11.07 -3.14
CA TYR A 76 7.84 -11.05 -2.52
C TYR A 76 6.72 -11.13 -3.57
N PRO A 77 6.70 -12.19 -4.38
CA PRO A 77 5.85 -12.27 -5.57
C PRO A 77 4.36 -12.21 -5.23
N LEU A 78 3.95 -12.72 -4.08
CA LEU A 78 2.55 -12.74 -3.67
C LEU A 78 1.98 -11.33 -3.50
N MET A 79 2.74 -10.42 -2.88
CA MET A 79 2.31 -9.03 -2.68
C MET A 79 2.02 -8.35 -4.03
N PHE A 80 2.96 -8.45 -4.95
CA PHE A 80 2.86 -7.74 -6.23
C PHE A 80 1.85 -8.40 -7.19
N SER A 81 1.72 -9.73 -7.18
CA SER A 81 0.73 -10.43 -8.01
C SER A 81 -0.71 -10.22 -7.56
N LYS A 82 -0.92 -10.00 -6.25
CA LYS A 82 -2.24 -9.68 -5.69
C LYS A 82 -2.59 -8.20 -5.76
N ALA A 83 -1.60 -7.33 -5.91
CA ALA A 83 -1.84 -5.90 -6.03
C ALA A 83 -2.53 -5.56 -7.35
N ASP A 84 -3.58 -4.76 -7.28
CA ASP A 84 -4.25 -4.21 -8.45
C ASP A 84 -3.42 -3.11 -9.09
N ALA A 85 -2.74 -2.32 -8.29
CA ALA A 85 -1.86 -1.25 -8.74
C ALA A 85 -0.60 -1.17 -7.88
N LEU A 86 0.46 -0.58 -8.44
CA LEU A 86 1.72 -0.31 -7.76
C LEU A 86 2.02 1.19 -7.80
N ILE A 87 2.42 1.75 -6.67
CA ILE A 87 2.96 3.10 -6.61
C ILE A 87 4.47 3.00 -6.41
N LEU A 88 5.24 3.45 -7.40
CA LEU A 88 6.69 3.66 -7.25
C LEU A 88 6.94 5.02 -6.62
N THR A 89 7.37 4.99 -5.36
CA THR A 89 7.65 6.21 -4.60
C THR A 89 9.11 6.62 -4.73
N LYS A 90 9.41 7.89 -4.44
CA LYS A 90 10.75 8.47 -4.56
C LYS A 90 11.33 8.28 -5.98
N TYR A 91 10.49 8.38 -7.00
CA TYR A 91 10.87 8.12 -8.39
C TYR A 91 11.94 9.11 -8.91
N ASP A 92 12.00 10.30 -8.35
CA ASP A 92 13.05 11.29 -8.61
C ASP A 92 14.46 10.80 -8.27
N MET A 93 14.57 9.74 -7.46
CA MET A 93 15.83 9.11 -7.10
C MET A 93 16.31 8.05 -8.10
N ILE A 94 15.53 7.71 -9.13
CA ILE A 94 15.84 6.62 -10.06
C ILE A 94 17.23 6.76 -10.71
N LYS A 95 17.68 7.98 -10.95
CA LYS A 95 19.02 8.25 -11.53
C LYS A 95 20.20 7.85 -10.63
N TYR A 96 19.96 7.60 -9.35
CA TYR A 96 21.00 7.22 -8.38
C TYR A 96 21.00 5.72 -8.07
N PHE A 97 20.00 4.98 -8.56
CA PHE A 97 19.83 3.56 -8.28
C PHE A 97 19.74 2.76 -9.58
N LYS A 98 20.26 1.54 -9.53
CA LYS A 98 20.01 0.57 -10.60
C LYS A 98 18.63 -0.03 -10.38
N PHE A 99 17.65 0.41 -11.17
CA PHE A 99 16.24 0.00 -11.04
C PHE A 99 15.65 -0.31 -12.41
N ASN A 100 15.14 -1.53 -12.59
CA ASN A 100 14.51 -2.00 -13.82
C ASN A 100 12.99 -1.87 -13.71
N GLU A 101 12.46 -0.74 -14.14
CA GLU A 101 11.04 -0.44 -14.10
C GLU A 101 10.20 -1.40 -14.95
N ASP A 102 10.71 -1.83 -16.10
CA ASP A 102 9.99 -2.73 -17.00
C ASP A 102 9.84 -4.12 -16.39
N GLU A 103 10.81 -4.57 -15.61
CA GLU A 103 10.70 -5.82 -14.86
C GLU A 103 9.61 -5.72 -13.78
N VAL A 104 9.58 -4.63 -13.05
CA VAL A 104 8.57 -4.39 -12.01
C VAL A 104 7.16 -4.32 -12.59
N LYS A 105 6.97 -3.69 -13.74
CA LYS A 105 5.67 -3.56 -14.41
C LYS A 105 5.04 -4.90 -14.78
N LYS A 106 5.82 -5.94 -15.03
CA LYS A 106 5.30 -7.27 -15.37
C LYS A 106 4.52 -7.95 -14.24
N TRP A 107 4.73 -7.52 -13.01
CA TRP A 107 4.15 -8.13 -11.81
C TRP A 107 2.83 -7.52 -11.38
N VAL A 108 2.39 -6.42 -12.00
CA VAL A 108 1.23 -5.66 -11.55
C VAL A 108 0.10 -5.73 -12.57
N LYS A 109 -1.10 -5.97 -12.07
CA LYS A 109 -2.29 -6.27 -12.89
C LYS A 109 -2.77 -5.07 -13.74
N TYR A 110 -2.91 -3.87 -13.15
CA TYR A 110 -3.53 -2.74 -13.85
C TYR A 110 -2.59 -1.58 -14.15
N GLY A 111 -1.47 -1.48 -13.48
CA GLY A 111 -0.50 -0.44 -13.81
C GLY A 111 0.34 0.09 -12.67
N VAL A 112 1.23 0.97 -13.03
CA VAL A 112 2.20 1.59 -12.12
C VAL A 112 2.02 3.10 -12.12
N VAL A 113 1.93 3.68 -10.94
CA VAL A 113 1.88 5.14 -10.72
C VAL A 113 3.24 5.59 -10.18
N LEU A 114 3.76 6.68 -10.74
CA LEU A 114 5.06 7.24 -10.34
C LEU A 114 4.85 8.46 -9.45
N THR A 115 5.49 8.49 -8.29
CA THR A 115 5.45 9.64 -7.39
C THR A 115 6.84 10.10 -7.00
N LYS A 116 7.01 11.43 -6.86
CA LYS A 116 8.24 12.04 -6.38
C LYS A 116 8.19 12.25 -4.87
N MET A 117 9.34 12.38 -4.23
CA MET A 117 9.39 12.92 -2.88
C MET A 117 8.80 14.34 -2.89
N ARG A 118 8.02 14.65 -1.87
CA ARG A 118 7.67 16.05 -1.59
C ARG A 118 8.80 16.68 -0.79
N GLU A 119 9.18 17.86 -1.21
CA GLU A 119 10.02 18.76 -0.42
C GLU A 119 9.31 19.18 0.86
#